data_dc1ffcbb947448cd35b56f7ebfeeb6cc
#
_entry.id   dc1ffcbb947448cd35b56f7ebfeeb6cc
#
_cell.length_a   1.000
_cell.length_b   1.000
_cell.length_c   1.000
_cell.angle_alpha   90.00
_cell.angle_beta   90.00
_cell.angle_gamma   90.00
#
_symmetry.space_group_name_H-M   'P 1'
#
loop_
_entity.id
_entity.type
_entity.pdbx_description
1 polymer ?
#
loop_
_entity_poly.entity_id
_entity_poly.type
_entity_poly.pdbx_seq_one_letter_code
_entity_poly.pdbx_strand_id
1 'polypeptide(L)'
;EISACLVGSEMCIRDRSAAGYQPTLATEMGALQERITSTRKGSITSVQAVYVPADDLTDPAPATTFTHLDATTVLSREIASQGIYPAVDPLDSTSRILAPEIVGKEHYEIARAVQQVLQRYKELQDIIAIMGMDELSEEDKKTVNRARKVQRYLSQSFSVAEQFTGMEGTYVPLKETLRGFRMILDGACDEIPESCFLFAGNIDEVFEKAKAQNQ
;
A
#
# COMPACT_ATOMS: atom_id res chain seq x y z
N GLU A 1 -10.93 30.92 -1.58
CA GLU A 1 -12.04 31.12 -2.54
C GLU A 1 -12.80 29.83 -2.87
N ILE A 2 -12.14 28.69 -2.99
CA ILE A 2 -12.79 27.38 -3.20
C ILE A 2 -13.66 26.98 -1.99
N SER A 3 -13.22 27.29 -0.77
CA SER A 3 -13.96 27.02 0.47
C SER A 3 -15.22 27.87 0.63
N ALA A 4 -15.23 29.10 0.14
CA ALA A 4 -16.40 29.98 0.19
C ALA A 4 -17.47 29.63 -0.85
N CYS A 5 -17.08 29.01 -1.96
CA CYS A 5 -18.00 28.53 -2.99
C CYS A 5 -18.79 27.29 -2.55
N LEU A 6 -18.24 26.50 -1.62
CA LEU A 6 -18.87 25.28 -1.10
C LEU A 6 -20.08 25.55 -0.19
N VAL A 7 -20.12 26.65 0.55
CA VAL A 7 -21.18 26.93 1.52
C VAL A 7 -22.40 27.61 0.92
N GLY A 8 -22.23 28.43 -0.11
CA GLY A 8 -23.34 29.18 -0.71
C GLY A 8 -24.04 28.52 -1.89
N SER A 9 -23.38 27.54 -2.53
CA SER A 9 -23.89 26.88 -3.74
C SER A 9 -24.41 25.46 -3.51
N GLU A 10 -24.28 24.92 -2.31
CA GLU A 10 -24.65 23.52 -1.98
C GLU A 10 -26.11 23.20 -2.33
N MET A 11 -27.03 24.14 -2.12
CA MET A 11 -28.44 23.88 -2.35
C MET A 11 -28.82 23.85 -3.83
N CYS A 12 -28.12 24.60 -4.68
CA CYS A 12 -28.36 24.64 -6.13
C CYS A 12 -27.62 23.56 -6.92
N ILE A 13 -26.53 23.05 -6.38
CA ILE A 13 -25.67 22.04 -7.04
C ILE A 13 -26.10 20.62 -6.66
N ARG A 14 -26.61 20.38 -5.46
CA ARG A 14 -27.16 19.11 -5.02
C ARG A 14 -28.27 18.57 -5.91
N ASP A 15 -29.09 19.44 -6.49
CA ASP A 15 -30.16 19.03 -7.40
C ASP A 15 -29.69 18.55 -8.78
N ARG A 16 -28.39 18.69 -9.10
CA ARG A 16 -27.83 18.39 -10.44
C ARG A 16 -26.84 17.26 -10.50
N SER A 17 -26.42 16.72 -9.37
CA SER A 17 -25.46 15.63 -9.27
C SER A 17 -25.95 14.61 -8.26
N ALA A 18 -26.07 13.34 -8.66
CA ALA A 18 -26.51 12.24 -7.81
C ALA A 18 -25.62 12.04 -6.56
N ALA A 19 -24.38 12.56 -6.54
CA ALA A 19 -23.41 12.41 -5.47
C ALA A 19 -23.11 13.73 -4.72
N GLY A 20 -23.81 14.83 -5.02
CA GLY A 20 -23.60 16.13 -4.37
C GLY A 20 -22.40 16.93 -4.87
N TYR A 21 -21.73 16.49 -5.93
CA TYR A 21 -20.61 17.20 -6.58
C TYR A 21 -21.10 18.02 -7.77
N GLN A 22 -20.33 19.08 -8.14
CA GLN A 22 -20.64 19.86 -9.31
C GLN A 22 -20.48 19.06 -10.61
N PRO A 23 -21.30 19.29 -11.63
CA PRO A 23 -21.20 18.60 -12.91
C PRO A 23 -19.87 18.81 -13.65
N THR A 24 -19.18 19.90 -13.34
CA THR A 24 -17.90 20.31 -13.94
C THR A 24 -16.65 19.75 -13.20
N LEU A 25 -16.84 18.92 -12.17
CA LEU A 25 -15.78 18.39 -11.34
C LEU A 25 -14.59 17.82 -12.15
N ALA A 26 -14.89 16.93 -13.09
CA ALA A 26 -13.87 16.27 -13.91
C ALA A 26 -13.12 17.29 -14.80
N THR A 27 -13.83 18.26 -15.37
CA THR A 27 -13.24 19.30 -16.23
C THR A 27 -12.35 20.26 -15.46
N GLU A 28 -12.79 20.69 -14.28
CA GLU A 28 -12.01 21.61 -13.44
C GLU A 28 -10.78 20.91 -12.85
N MET A 29 -10.93 19.64 -12.42
CA MET A 29 -9.82 18.82 -11.96
C MET A 29 -8.81 18.59 -13.08
N GLY A 30 -9.26 18.22 -14.29
CA GLY A 30 -8.42 18.03 -15.46
C GLY A 30 -7.63 19.30 -15.80
N ALA A 31 -8.25 20.46 -15.81
CA ALA A 31 -7.60 21.74 -16.08
C ALA A 31 -6.50 22.08 -15.04
N LEU A 32 -6.66 21.66 -13.79
CA LEU A 32 -5.64 21.79 -12.77
C LEU A 32 -4.48 20.83 -13.01
N GLN A 33 -4.78 19.57 -13.26
CA GLN A 33 -3.79 18.49 -13.42
C GLN A 33 -2.95 18.65 -14.70
N GLU A 34 -3.50 19.19 -15.79
CA GLU A 34 -2.76 19.47 -17.03
C GLU A 34 -1.62 20.47 -16.86
N ARG A 35 -1.62 21.26 -15.78
CA ARG A 35 -0.50 22.16 -15.44
C ARG A 35 0.71 21.41 -14.89
N ILE A 36 0.53 20.20 -14.39
CA ILE A 36 1.58 19.34 -13.86
C ILE A 36 2.16 18.57 -15.05
N THR A 37 3.19 19.11 -15.67
CA THR A 37 3.73 18.56 -16.90
C THR A 37 5.24 18.72 -17.02
N SER A 38 5.81 18.01 -17.97
CA SER A 38 7.22 18.15 -18.37
C SER A 38 7.33 19.04 -19.60
N THR A 39 8.27 19.96 -19.57
CA THR A 39 8.60 20.85 -20.67
C THR A 39 10.04 20.62 -21.12
N ARG A 40 10.47 21.28 -22.21
CA ARG A 40 11.87 21.23 -22.66
C ARG A 40 12.87 21.80 -21.64
N LYS A 41 12.40 22.62 -20.69
CA LYS A 41 13.25 23.30 -19.68
C LYS A 41 13.23 22.63 -18.32
N GLY A 42 12.30 21.74 -18.05
CA GLY A 42 12.16 21.07 -16.76
C GLY A 42 10.86 20.29 -16.61
N SER A 43 10.71 19.62 -15.48
CA SER A 43 9.53 18.82 -15.15
C SER A 43 8.99 19.20 -13.77
N ILE A 44 7.70 19.00 -13.55
CA ILE A 44 7.03 19.16 -12.26
C ILE A 44 6.68 17.79 -11.75
N THR A 45 7.20 17.45 -10.57
CA THR A 45 6.74 16.27 -9.80
C THR A 45 5.81 16.78 -8.71
N SER A 46 4.62 16.21 -8.62
CA SER A 46 3.65 16.54 -7.59
C SER A 46 3.44 15.37 -6.63
N VAL A 47 3.25 15.69 -5.34
CA VAL A 47 2.77 14.77 -4.33
C VAL A 47 1.49 15.36 -3.78
N GLN A 48 0.39 14.62 -3.93
CA GLN A 48 -0.95 15.08 -3.60
C GLN A 48 -1.54 14.18 -2.51
N ALA A 49 -1.97 14.80 -1.40
CA ALA A 49 -2.75 14.09 -0.39
C ALA A 49 -4.23 14.18 -0.77
N VAL A 50 -4.85 13.03 -0.99
CA VAL A 50 -6.27 12.92 -1.34
C VAL A 50 -7.02 12.35 -0.15
N TYR A 51 -7.97 13.12 0.39
CA TYR A 51 -8.87 12.62 1.43
C TYR A 51 -10.00 11.83 0.78
N VAL A 52 -10.19 10.60 1.27
CA VAL A 52 -11.23 9.69 0.77
C VAL A 52 -12.37 9.64 1.79
N PRO A 53 -13.55 10.19 1.47
CA PRO A 53 -14.70 10.16 2.38
C PRO A 53 -15.14 8.72 2.67
N ALA A 54 -15.34 8.40 3.95
CA ALA A 54 -15.81 7.08 4.40
C ALA A 54 -14.99 5.88 3.89
N ASP A 55 -13.73 6.08 3.53
CA ASP A 55 -12.83 5.09 2.91
C ASP A 55 -13.36 4.52 1.57
N ASP A 56 -14.27 5.26 0.92
CA ASP A 56 -14.87 4.86 -0.37
C ASP A 56 -14.06 5.41 -1.55
N LEU A 57 -13.18 4.59 -2.10
CA LEU A 57 -12.36 4.92 -3.28
C LEU A 57 -13.19 5.14 -4.56
N THR A 58 -14.46 4.73 -4.56
CA THR A 58 -15.38 4.91 -5.70
C THR A 58 -16.13 6.24 -5.68
N ASP A 59 -15.99 7.01 -4.58
CA ASP A 59 -16.55 8.36 -4.52
C ASP A 59 -16.05 9.22 -5.70
N PRO A 60 -16.91 10.02 -6.36
CA PRO A 60 -16.58 10.76 -7.58
C PRO A 60 -15.33 11.64 -7.47
N ALA A 61 -15.07 12.26 -6.32
CA ALA A 61 -13.93 13.14 -6.17
C ALA A 61 -12.58 12.41 -6.16
N PRO A 62 -12.34 11.40 -5.28
CA PRO A 62 -11.11 10.60 -5.35
C PRO A 62 -11.02 9.82 -6.66
N ALA A 63 -12.10 9.20 -7.14
CA ALA A 63 -12.08 8.44 -8.39
C ALA A 63 -11.64 9.29 -9.58
N THR A 64 -12.16 10.52 -9.72
CA THR A 64 -11.74 11.45 -10.77
C THR A 64 -10.26 11.85 -10.60
N THR A 65 -9.82 12.10 -9.37
CA THR A 65 -8.43 12.48 -9.10
C THR A 65 -7.47 11.37 -9.49
N PHE A 66 -7.78 10.11 -9.15
CA PHE A 66 -6.91 8.96 -9.43
C PHE A 66 -6.66 8.73 -10.92
N THR A 67 -7.59 9.12 -11.79
CA THR A 67 -7.40 9.00 -13.25
C THR A 67 -6.22 9.84 -13.77
N HIS A 68 -5.84 10.88 -13.06
CA HIS A 68 -4.77 11.81 -13.44
C HIS A 68 -3.41 11.46 -12.79
N LEU A 69 -3.36 10.49 -11.86
CA LEU A 69 -2.15 10.17 -11.12
C LEU A 69 -1.37 9.04 -11.81
N ASP A 70 -0.05 9.15 -11.81
CA ASP A 70 0.84 8.09 -12.32
C ASP A 70 1.11 6.99 -11.28
N ALA A 71 0.99 7.34 -10.01
CA ALA A 71 1.12 6.40 -8.90
C ALA A 71 0.17 6.78 -7.76
N THR A 72 -0.41 5.77 -7.13
CA THR A 72 -1.26 5.94 -5.95
C THR A 72 -0.72 5.09 -4.80
N THR A 73 -0.65 5.69 -3.61
CA THR A 73 -0.35 5.00 -2.37
C THR A 73 -1.57 5.09 -1.48
N VAL A 74 -2.24 3.97 -1.29
CA VAL A 74 -3.49 3.89 -0.50
C VAL A 74 -3.15 3.51 0.94
N LEU A 75 -3.61 4.31 1.90
CA LEU A 75 -3.51 4.01 3.32
C LEU A 75 -4.80 3.35 3.81
N SER A 76 -4.68 2.21 4.47
CA SER A 76 -5.80 1.41 4.97
C SER A 76 -5.90 1.47 6.49
N ARG A 77 -7.11 1.76 6.99
CA ARG A 77 -7.39 1.70 8.44
C ARG A 77 -7.37 0.27 8.97
N GLU A 78 -7.74 -0.68 8.14
CA GLU A 78 -7.71 -2.10 8.48
C GLU A 78 -6.27 -2.56 8.77
N ILE A 79 -5.32 -2.20 7.90
CA ILE A 79 -3.89 -2.50 8.09
C ILE A 79 -3.35 -1.77 9.33
N ALA A 80 -3.76 -0.51 9.55
CA ALA A 80 -3.38 0.24 10.75
C ALA A 80 -3.89 -0.44 12.02
N SER A 81 -5.11 -1.00 12.02
CA SER A 81 -5.69 -1.71 13.17
C SER A 81 -4.93 -2.99 13.53
N GLN A 82 -4.22 -3.59 12.57
CA GLN A 82 -3.34 -4.73 12.77
C GLN A 82 -1.96 -4.36 13.34
N GLY A 83 -1.71 -3.06 13.56
CA GLY A 83 -0.42 -2.56 14.07
C GLY A 83 0.69 -2.53 13.03
N ILE A 84 0.37 -2.61 11.74
CA ILE A 84 1.32 -2.57 10.64
C ILE A 84 1.47 -1.12 10.17
N TYR A 85 2.67 -0.56 10.29
CA TYR A 85 3.00 0.80 9.89
C TYR A 85 4.28 0.84 9.03
N PRO A 86 4.31 1.65 7.94
CA PRO A 86 3.22 2.45 7.39
C PRO A 86 2.06 1.58 6.91
N ALA A 87 0.82 2.05 7.12
CA ALA A 87 -0.39 1.27 6.84
C ALA A 87 -0.78 1.34 5.34
N VAL A 88 0.16 1.05 4.47
CA VAL A 88 -0.03 1.06 3.01
C VAL A 88 -0.66 -0.26 2.56
N ASP A 89 -1.74 -0.16 1.78
CA ASP A 89 -2.31 -1.34 1.12
C ASP A 89 -1.56 -1.63 -0.18
N PRO A 90 -0.82 -2.75 -0.27
CA PRO A 90 -0.05 -3.10 -1.47
C PRO A 90 -0.92 -3.61 -2.63
N LEU A 91 -2.19 -3.97 -2.39
CA LEU A 91 -3.11 -4.43 -3.41
C LEU A 91 -3.83 -3.27 -4.10
N ASP A 92 -4.23 -2.26 -3.33
CA ASP A 92 -4.92 -1.08 -3.83
C ASP A 92 -3.95 0.02 -4.32
N SER A 93 -2.69 -0.07 -3.93
CA SER A 93 -1.64 0.85 -4.38
C SER A 93 -1.11 0.46 -5.77
N THR A 94 -0.96 1.46 -6.64
CA THR A 94 -0.53 1.24 -8.03
C THR A 94 0.56 2.21 -8.46
N SER A 95 1.34 1.81 -9.48
CA SER A 95 2.33 2.70 -10.09
C SER A 95 2.54 2.32 -11.57
N ARG A 96 2.49 3.31 -12.46
CA ARG A 96 2.77 3.11 -13.89
C ARG A 96 4.21 2.73 -14.18
N ILE A 97 5.15 3.13 -13.32
CA ILE A 97 6.56 2.77 -13.49
C ILE A 97 6.87 1.32 -13.08
N LEU A 98 5.93 0.60 -12.48
CA LEU A 98 6.09 -0.82 -12.19
C LEU A 98 5.89 -1.64 -13.47
N ALA A 99 6.83 -1.51 -14.38
CA ALA A 99 6.91 -2.24 -15.65
C ALA A 99 8.32 -2.82 -15.83
N PRO A 100 8.48 -4.02 -16.42
CA PRO A 100 9.78 -4.68 -16.54
C PRO A 100 10.84 -3.84 -17.26
N GLU A 101 10.39 -2.99 -18.19
CA GLU A 101 11.25 -2.13 -19.02
C GLU A 101 11.83 -0.95 -18.20
N ILE A 102 11.18 -0.58 -17.09
CA ILE A 102 11.56 0.58 -16.28
C ILE A 102 12.29 0.14 -15.03
N VAL A 103 11.66 -0.74 -14.21
CA VAL A 103 12.21 -1.17 -12.92
C VAL A 103 13.12 -2.39 -13.02
N GLY A 104 13.16 -3.04 -14.18
CA GLY A 104 13.85 -4.29 -14.40
C GLY A 104 12.99 -5.52 -14.05
N LYS A 105 13.33 -6.63 -14.72
CA LYS A 105 12.55 -7.87 -14.65
C LYS A 105 12.47 -8.43 -13.24
N GLU A 106 13.59 -8.45 -12.51
CA GLU A 106 13.66 -8.98 -11.15
C GLU A 106 12.71 -8.25 -10.18
N HIS A 107 12.75 -6.92 -10.17
CA HIS A 107 11.89 -6.12 -9.30
C HIS A 107 10.41 -6.36 -9.65
N TYR A 108 10.08 -6.35 -10.93
CA TYR A 108 8.70 -6.58 -11.39
C TYR A 108 8.17 -7.95 -10.97
N GLU A 109 8.95 -9.01 -11.17
CA GLU A 109 8.56 -10.39 -10.83
C GLU A 109 8.34 -10.55 -9.32
N ILE A 110 9.24 -10.00 -8.49
CA ILE A 110 9.10 -10.05 -7.03
C ILE A 110 7.86 -9.28 -6.58
N ALA A 111 7.64 -8.07 -7.08
CA ALA A 111 6.48 -7.26 -6.73
C ALA A 111 5.16 -7.96 -7.09
N ARG A 112 5.09 -8.58 -8.28
CA ARG A 112 3.93 -9.35 -8.72
C ARG A 112 3.71 -10.60 -7.88
N ALA A 113 4.77 -11.32 -7.53
CA ALA A 113 4.67 -12.50 -6.67
C ALA A 113 4.17 -12.13 -5.25
N VAL A 114 4.66 -11.02 -4.68
CA VAL A 114 4.15 -10.49 -3.41
C VAL A 114 2.66 -10.17 -3.49
N GLN A 115 2.22 -9.47 -4.55
CA GLN A 115 0.81 -9.15 -4.75
C GLN A 115 -0.05 -10.43 -4.88
N GLN A 116 0.41 -11.42 -5.63
CA GLN A 116 -0.29 -12.70 -5.79
C GLN A 116 -0.46 -13.44 -4.46
N VAL A 117 0.58 -13.52 -3.65
CA VAL A 117 0.53 -14.16 -2.33
C VAL A 117 -0.44 -13.43 -1.41
N LEU A 118 -0.41 -12.10 -1.39
CA LEU A 118 -1.34 -11.30 -0.57
C LEU A 118 -2.78 -11.40 -1.07
N GLN A 119 -3.00 -11.40 -2.39
CA GLN A 119 -4.32 -11.58 -2.97
C GLN A 119 -4.91 -12.97 -2.63
N ARG A 120 -4.08 -14.02 -2.76
CA ARG A 120 -4.50 -15.37 -2.37
C ARG A 120 -4.83 -15.46 -0.88
N TYR A 121 -4.05 -14.80 -0.04
CA TYR A 121 -4.32 -14.74 1.39
C TYR A 121 -5.66 -14.05 1.69
N LYS A 122 -5.95 -12.93 1.03
CA LYS A 122 -7.24 -12.22 1.17
C LYS A 122 -8.42 -13.13 0.82
N GLU A 123 -8.32 -13.92 -0.25
CA GLU A 123 -9.35 -14.90 -0.64
C GLU A 123 -9.54 -16.01 0.39
N LEU A 124 -8.44 -16.44 1.04
CA LEU A 124 -8.47 -17.50 2.05
C LEU A 124 -8.95 -17.01 3.42
N GLN A 125 -8.92 -15.71 3.70
CA GLN A 125 -9.32 -15.16 5.00
C GLN A 125 -10.76 -15.51 5.37
N ASP A 126 -11.70 -15.43 4.42
CA ASP A 126 -13.10 -15.76 4.66
C ASP A 126 -13.27 -17.25 4.97
N ILE A 127 -12.52 -18.11 4.29
CA ILE A 127 -12.50 -19.55 4.52
C ILE A 127 -11.94 -19.86 5.91
N ILE A 128 -10.83 -19.21 6.28
CA ILE A 128 -10.19 -19.35 7.59
C ILE A 128 -11.14 -18.91 8.71
N ALA A 129 -11.87 -17.82 8.51
CA ALA A 129 -12.80 -17.29 9.50
C ALA A 129 -13.98 -18.22 9.76
N ILE A 130 -14.42 -18.98 8.76
CA ILE A 130 -15.59 -19.88 8.86
C ILE A 130 -15.18 -21.31 9.27
N MET A 131 -14.14 -21.85 8.64
CA MET A 131 -13.77 -23.26 8.75
C MET A 131 -12.51 -23.51 9.60
N GLY A 132 -11.73 -22.47 9.86
CA GLY A 132 -10.44 -22.59 10.55
C GLY A 132 -9.27 -22.94 9.62
N MET A 133 -8.07 -22.89 10.18
CA MET A 133 -6.83 -23.16 9.43
C MET A 133 -6.66 -24.65 9.08
N ASP A 134 -7.27 -25.55 9.85
CA ASP A 134 -7.03 -26.99 9.73
C ASP A 134 -7.64 -27.59 8.45
N GLU A 135 -8.70 -26.96 7.95
CA GLU A 135 -9.39 -27.38 6.72
C GLU A 135 -8.69 -26.94 5.42
N LEU A 136 -7.66 -26.10 5.53
CA LEU A 136 -6.88 -25.69 4.37
C LEU A 136 -5.95 -26.80 3.87
N SER A 137 -5.72 -26.81 2.55
CA SER A 137 -4.69 -27.66 1.96
C SER A 137 -3.30 -27.28 2.51
N GLU A 138 -2.35 -28.20 2.51
CA GLU A 138 -0.98 -27.94 2.95
C GLU A 138 -0.29 -26.83 2.12
N GLU A 139 -0.67 -26.70 0.86
CA GLU A 139 -0.19 -25.64 -0.01
C GLU A 139 -0.76 -24.26 0.39
N ASP A 140 -2.06 -24.20 0.68
CA ASP A 140 -2.70 -22.96 1.16
C ASP A 140 -2.19 -22.57 2.55
N LYS A 141 -1.94 -23.52 3.46
CA LYS A 141 -1.31 -23.25 4.77
C LYS A 141 0.06 -22.60 4.62
N LYS A 142 0.90 -23.09 3.70
CA LYS A 142 2.20 -22.47 3.39
C LYS A 142 2.03 -21.07 2.83
N THR A 143 1.08 -20.89 1.91
CA THR A 143 0.77 -19.58 1.32
C THR A 143 0.33 -18.59 2.38
N VAL A 144 -0.58 -18.96 3.28
CA VAL A 144 -1.04 -18.12 4.41
C VAL A 144 0.12 -17.75 5.34
N ASN A 145 0.98 -18.71 5.68
CA ASN A 145 2.15 -18.47 6.53
C ASN A 145 3.11 -17.45 5.89
N ARG A 146 3.44 -17.63 4.61
CA ARG A 146 4.28 -16.69 3.86
C ARG A 146 3.64 -15.32 3.71
N ALA A 147 2.33 -15.27 3.43
CA ALA A 147 1.59 -14.01 3.32
C ALA A 147 1.63 -13.19 4.62
N ARG A 148 1.45 -13.82 5.78
CA ARG A 148 1.57 -13.17 7.08
C ARG A 148 2.97 -12.62 7.32
N LYS A 149 4.01 -13.37 6.94
CA LYS A 149 5.40 -12.89 7.01
C LYS A 149 5.64 -11.70 6.10
N VAL A 150 5.11 -11.76 4.87
CA VAL A 150 5.16 -10.65 3.90
C VAL A 150 4.47 -9.40 4.46
N GLN A 151 3.26 -9.53 5.01
CA GLN A 151 2.55 -8.39 5.61
C GLN A 151 3.34 -7.75 6.76
N ARG A 152 3.93 -8.56 7.63
CA ARG A 152 4.74 -8.04 8.74
C ARG A 152 6.06 -7.44 8.26
N TYR A 153 6.67 -8.00 7.22
CA TYR A 153 7.90 -7.47 6.62
C TYR A 153 7.68 -6.16 5.85
N LEU A 154 6.45 -5.87 5.45
CA LEU A 154 6.08 -4.55 4.91
C LEU A 154 6.05 -3.45 5.99
N SER A 155 6.01 -3.82 7.28
CA SER A 155 6.11 -2.86 8.37
C SER A 155 7.56 -2.37 8.54
N GLN A 156 7.71 -1.08 8.81
CA GLN A 156 9.01 -0.47 9.02
C GLN A 156 8.92 0.68 10.01
N SER A 157 9.93 0.83 10.87
CA SER A 157 10.09 2.04 11.66
C SER A 157 10.57 3.18 10.76
N PHE A 158 9.99 4.36 10.89
CA PHE A 158 10.36 5.52 10.10
C PHE A 158 10.55 6.76 10.98
N SER A 159 11.52 7.59 10.60
CA SER A 159 12.05 8.69 11.41
C SER A 159 10.99 9.71 11.84
N VAL A 160 9.94 9.94 11.01
CA VAL A 160 8.86 10.86 11.34
C VAL A 160 8.01 10.37 12.53
N ALA A 161 7.89 9.05 12.72
CA ALA A 161 7.13 8.46 13.81
C ALA A 161 7.96 8.24 15.08
N GLU A 162 9.27 8.45 15.06
CA GLU A 162 10.19 8.18 16.17
C GLU A 162 9.77 8.85 17.48
N GLN A 163 9.28 10.11 17.40
CA GLN A 163 8.81 10.86 18.56
C GLN A 163 7.59 10.20 19.25
N PHE A 164 6.80 9.44 18.51
CA PHE A 164 5.58 8.80 19.01
C PHE A 164 5.80 7.34 19.39
N THR A 165 6.65 6.64 18.66
CA THR A 165 6.86 5.20 18.83
C THR A 165 8.06 4.88 19.72
N GLY A 166 9.01 5.81 19.86
CA GLY A 166 10.30 5.59 20.53
C GLY A 166 11.24 4.64 19.79
N MET A 167 10.89 4.27 18.54
CA MET A 167 11.72 3.41 17.68
C MET A 167 12.48 4.26 16.68
N GLU A 168 13.78 4.07 16.58
CA GLU A 168 14.61 4.74 15.59
C GLU A 168 14.21 4.35 14.17
N GLY A 169 14.15 5.35 13.28
CA GLY A 169 13.80 5.12 11.89
C GLY A 169 14.90 4.39 11.13
N THR A 170 14.54 3.36 10.39
CA THR A 170 15.46 2.53 9.60
C THR A 170 15.26 2.76 8.12
N TYR A 171 16.35 3.09 7.40
CA TYR A 171 16.35 3.17 5.94
C TYR A 171 16.85 1.86 5.33
N VAL A 172 16.02 1.22 4.53
CA VAL A 172 16.38 -0.02 3.82
C VAL A 172 16.50 0.26 2.31
N PRO A 173 17.66 0.04 1.71
CA PRO A 173 17.83 0.16 0.26
C PRO A 173 16.92 -0.81 -0.49
N LEU A 174 16.38 -0.38 -1.65
CA LEU A 174 15.48 -1.20 -2.48
C LEU A 174 16.04 -2.59 -2.79
N LYS A 175 17.33 -2.69 -3.05
CA LYS A 175 18.00 -3.97 -3.32
C LYS A 175 17.87 -4.96 -2.15
N GLU A 176 18.01 -4.48 -0.92
CA GLU A 176 17.86 -5.32 0.29
C GLU A 176 16.40 -5.69 0.51
N THR A 177 15.48 -4.78 0.23
CA THR A 177 14.04 -5.07 0.26
C THR A 177 13.67 -6.19 -0.71
N LEU A 178 14.14 -6.11 -1.95
CA LEU A 178 13.91 -7.15 -2.96
C LEU A 178 14.52 -8.49 -2.57
N ARG A 179 15.75 -8.47 -2.02
CA ARG A 179 16.41 -9.68 -1.48
C ARG A 179 15.56 -10.34 -0.40
N GLY A 180 15.06 -9.54 0.54
CA GLY A 180 14.23 -10.03 1.64
C GLY A 180 12.92 -10.66 1.16
N PHE A 181 12.18 -10.00 0.29
CA PHE A 181 10.95 -10.56 -0.28
C PHE A 181 11.20 -11.84 -1.08
N ARG A 182 12.28 -11.89 -1.88
CA ARG A 182 12.65 -13.10 -2.60
C ARG A 182 12.87 -14.27 -1.64
N MET A 183 13.64 -14.08 -0.57
CA MET A 183 13.91 -15.14 0.42
C MET A 183 12.64 -15.63 1.12
N ILE A 184 11.68 -14.74 1.39
CA ILE A 184 10.39 -15.12 1.98
C ILE A 184 9.57 -15.94 0.97
N LEU A 185 9.50 -15.49 -0.28
CA LEU A 185 8.74 -16.17 -1.34
C LEU A 185 9.32 -17.55 -1.68
N ASP A 186 10.64 -17.67 -1.73
CA ASP A 186 11.34 -18.92 -2.02
C ASP A 186 11.28 -19.93 -0.84
N GLY A 187 10.81 -19.48 0.34
CA GLY A 187 10.62 -20.34 1.51
C GLY A 187 11.83 -20.48 2.41
N ALA A 188 12.91 -19.74 2.16
CA ALA A 188 14.11 -19.75 3.02
C ALA A 188 13.83 -19.31 4.48
N CYS A 189 12.69 -18.66 4.69
CA CYS A 189 12.27 -18.14 5.98
C CYS A 189 11.08 -18.93 6.59
N ASP A 190 10.70 -20.08 6.04
CA ASP A 190 9.48 -20.81 6.46
C ASP A 190 9.54 -21.25 7.94
N GLU A 191 10.72 -21.57 8.47
CA GLU A 191 10.95 -21.96 9.86
C GLU A 191 10.97 -20.79 10.87
N ILE A 192 11.05 -19.54 10.38
CA ILE A 192 11.17 -18.35 11.24
C ILE A 192 9.79 -17.91 11.73
N PRO A 193 9.59 -17.65 13.03
CA PRO A 193 8.34 -17.11 13.56
C PRO A 193 7.96 -15.78 12.91
N GLU A 194 6.67 -15.57 12.61
CA GLU A 194 6.18 -14.36 11.96
C GLU A 194 6.45 -13.07 12.76
N SER A 195 6.59 -13.17 14.09
CA SER A 195 6.89 -12.03 14.98
C SER A 195 8.22 -11.37 14.67
N CYS A 196 9.20 -12.14 14.15
CA CYS A 196 10.54 -11.63 13.83
C CYS A 196 10.53 -10.64 12.65
N PHE A 197 9.49 -10.67 11.82
CA PHE A 197 9.38 -9.82 10.63
C PHE A 197 8.79 -8.45 10.93
N LEU A 198 8.16 -8.27 12.10
CA LEU A 198 7.56 -6.99 12.45
C LEU A 198 8.62 -5.94 12.76
N PHE A 199 8.52 -4.78 12.10
CA PHE A 199 9.47 -3.67 12.20
C PHE A 199 10.93 -4.13 12.05
N ALA A 200 11.17 -5.05 11.15
CA ALA A 200 12.51 -5.43 10.73
C ALA A 200 12.96 -4.49 9.60
N GLY A 201 14.19 -4.04 9.66
CA GLY A 201 14.78 -3.25 8.59
C GLY A 201 15.09 -4.13 7.38
N ASN A 202 16.16 -4.88 7.45
CA ASN A 202 16.54 -5.83 6.39
C ASN A 202 16.29 -7.28 6.82
N ILE A 203 16.48 -8.22 5.88
CA ILE A 203 16.24 -9.64 6.15
C ILE A 203 17.25 -10.22 7.16
N ASP A 204 18.46 -9.66 7.25
CA ASP A 204 19.49 -10.14 8.17
C ASP A 204 19.07 -9.87 9.62
N GLU A 205 18.41 -8.73 9.90
CA GLU A 205 17.82 -8.44 11.21
C GLU A 205 16.72 -9.46 11.61
N VAL A 206 15.97 -9.96 10.64
CA VAL A 206 14.98 -11.03 10.90
C VAL A 206 15.67 -12.28 11.42
N PHE A 207 16.80 -12.67 10.79
CA PHE A 207 17.58 -13.82 11.26
C PHE A 207 18.22 -13.58 12.63
N GLU A 208 18.65 -12.36 12.93
CA GLU A 208 19.18 -12.01 14.25
C GLU A 208 18.10 -12.07 15.33
N LYS A 209 16.91 -11.51 15.06
CA LYS A 209 15.75 -11.61 15.96
C LYS A 209 15.35 -13.07 16.21
N ALA A 210 15.37 -13.91 15.17
CA ALA A 210 15.05 -15.31 15.28
C ALA A 210 16.07 -16.08 16.16
N LYS A 211 17.36 -15.78 16.03
CA LYS A 211 18.41 -16.34 16.89
C LYS A 211 18.25 -15.91 18.35
N ALA A 212 17.88 -14.64 18.59
CA ALA A 212 17.69 -14.13 19.93
C ALA A 212 16.46 -14.72 20.63
N GLN A 213 15.41 -15.11 19.88
CA GLN A 213 14.22 -15.76 20.45
C GLN A 213 14.45 -17.24 20.78
N ASN A 214 15.44 -17.88 20.17
CA ASN A 214 15.77 -19.29 20.39
C ASN A 214 16.83 -19.50 21.50
N GLN A 215 17.30 -18.42 22.12
CA GLN A 215 18.19 -18.43 23.31
C GLN A 215 17.41 -18.19 24.60
#